data_93dbd7180537a02f9be1e6fec180cf0c
#
_entry.id   93dbd7180537a02f9be1e6fec180cf0c
#
_cell.length_a   1.000
_cell.length_b   1.000
_cell.length_c   1.000
_cell.angle_alpha   90.00
_cell.angle_beta   90.00
_cell.angle_gamma   90.00
#
_symmetry.space_group_name_H-M   'P 1'
#
loop_
_entity.id
_entity.type
_entity.pdbx_description
1 polymer ?
#
loop_
_entity_poly.entity_id
_entity_poly.type
_entity_poly.pdbx_seq_one_letter_code
_entity_poly.pdbx_strand_id
1 'polypeptide(L)'
;MKPHDLLRERTGLNLTAQVAARAVASRLAHLGLDNAQAYLAAITPDELKALAELVVVPESWMFRDQQAFAAVVRFVSARLAEAPGRVARILSIPCAGGEEPYSIAMALADAGVPPGATLIEAVDLSEAALARARQGRYTRNAFRGADLSFRERHFSAVGTEYQIHDALRGQVSFSQGNLLEIDTYASAGRYDILFCRNLLIYFNDATTAAAINKLHLLLADDGLLFAGYAEVPAFCRHGFTPLRTPGAFALAKLSGTEPAPRSPLQAAPPRATRALPRAAPAALSARPRPAPPAVIKAADPQLLLQQAGQLADQGDYSAAASACQAVLTTDPDSADAYYLLGLLSECTGKPGVAGEYWRRCAYLQPDHYEALCQLALLAETGGNAAQAESLRQRAARVYSRRDERKAVR
;
A
#
# COMPACT_ATOMS: atom_id res chain seq x y z
N MET A 1 11.47 -9.17 27.83
CA MET A 1 10.63 -8.61 26.74
C MET A 1 10.23 -9.74 25.80
N LYS A 2 8.99 -9.75 25.29
CA LYS A 2 8.54 -10.80 24.36
C LYS A 2 9.11 -10.52 22.95
N PRO A 3 9.43 -11.55 22.14
CA PRO A 3 10.02 -11.35 20.80
C PRO A 3 9.22 -10.43 19.88
N HIS A 4 7.89 -10.54 19.91
CA HIS A 4 7.03 -9.72 19.06
C HIS A 4 6.98 -8.24 19.49
N ASP A 5 7.14 -7.94 20.79
CA ASP A 5 7.20 -6.57 21.28
C ASP A 5 8.52 -5.91 20.88
N LEU A 6 9.64 -6.64 21.01
CA LEU A 6 10.96 -6.20 20.57
C LEU A 6 11.00 -5.89 19.07
N LEU A 7 10.49 -6.80 18.25
CA LEU A 7 10.45 -6.62 16.80
C LEU A 7 9.50 -5.50 16.38
N ARG A 8 8.34 -5.37 17.07
CA ARG A 8 7.39 -4.27 16.81
C ARG A 8 8.02 -2.92 17.11
N GLU A 9 8.70 -2.79 18.26
CA GLU A 9 9.41 -1.57 18.62
C GLU A 9 10.46 -1.19 17.57
N ARG A 10 11.21 -2.16 17.06
CA ARG A 10 12.28 -1.93 16.07
C ARG A 10 11.76 -1.68 14.67
N THR A 11 10.73 -2.39 14.22
CA THR A 11 10.27 -2.38 12.82
C THR A 11 8.97 -1.60 12.60
N GLY A 12 8.19 -1.38 13.64
CA GLY A 12 6.81 -0.88 13.56
C GLY A 12 5.79 -1.96 13.15
N LEU A 13 6.24 -3.14 12.71
CA LEU A 13 5.36 -4.19 12.19
C LEU A 13 4.49 -4.82 13.28
N ASN A 14 3.20 -4.93 13.04
CA ASN A 14 2.25 -5.62 13.91
C ASN A 14 2.37 -7.15 13.77
N LEU A 15 3.41 -7.70 14.37
CA LEU A 15 3.76 -9.12 14.28
C LEU A 15 2.96 -9.96 15.28
N THR A 16 2.46 -11.12 14.80
CA THR A 16 1.92 -12.11 15.74
C THR A 16 3.05 -12.80 16.52
N ALA A 17 2.74 -13.26 17.74
CA ALA A 17 3.70 -14.00 18.56
C ALA A 17 4.30 -15.21 17.82
N GLN A 18 3.53 -15.85 16.94
CA GLN A 18 3.97 -17.00 16.15
C GLN A 18 5.00 -16.61 15.08
N VAL A 19 4.81 -15.49 14.38
CA VAL A 19 5.78 -15.00 13.37
C VAL A 19 7.09 -14.63 14.05
N ALA A 20 7.03 -13.87 15.15
CA ALA A 20 8.21 -13.50 15.91
C ALA A 20 8.95 -14.72 16.49
N ALA A 21 8.23 -15.71 17.03
CA ALA A 21 8.82 -16.93 17.55
C ALA A 21 9.53 -17.76 16.45
N ARG A 22 8.99 -17.81 15.22
CA ARG A 22 9.66 -18.47 14.08
C ARG A 22 10.94 -17.74 13.68
N ALA A 23 10.94 -16.41 13.64
CA ALA A 23 12.12 -15.64 13.34
C ALA A 23 13.23 -15.91 14.37
N VAL A 24 12.90 -15.90 15.67
CA VAL A 24 13.83 -16.26 16.74
C VAL A 24 14.33 -17.69 16.58
N ALA A 25 13.46 -18.67 16.34
CA ALA A 25 13.86 -20.05 16.16
C ALA A 25 14.82 -20.23 14.95
N SER A 26 14.57 -19.52 13.86
CA SER A 26 15.45 -19.51 12.69
C SER A 26 16.83 -18.94 13.01
N ARG A 27 16.90 -17.87 13.82
CA ARG A 27 18.20 -17.29 14.24
C ARG A 27 18.94 -18.21 15.18
N LEU A 28 18.26 -18.80 16.17
CA LEU A 28 18.86 -19.76 17.08
C LEU A 28 19.49 -20.94 16.32
N ALA A 29 18.75 -21.51 15.37
CA ALA A 29 19.26 -22.60 14.53
C ALA A 29 20.49 -22.17 13.71
N HIS A 30 20.49 -20.94 13.16
CA HIS A 30 21.63 -20.40 12.42
C HIS A 30 22.88 -20.19 13.28
N LEU A 31 22.69 -19.77 14.54
CA LEU A 31 23.76 -19.47 15.49
C LEU A 31 24.19 -20.70 16.32
N GLY A 32 23.50 -21.84 16.21
CA GLY A 32 23.74 -23.02 17.02
C GLY A 32 23.38 -22.82 18.49
N LEU A 33 22.36 -22.00 18.81
CA LEU A 33 21.90 -21.70 20.15
C LEU A 33 20.57 -22.38 20.45
N ASP A 34 20.36 -22.80 21.70
CA ASP A 34 19.14 -23.52 22.11
C ASP A 34 18.27 -22.69 23.05
N ASN A 35 18.79 -21.61 23.65
CA ASN A 35 18.09 -20.81 24.65
C ASN A 35 17.61 -19.47 24.11
N ALA A 36 16.33 -19.42 23.74
CA ALA A 36 15.70 -18.19 23.21
C ALA A 36 15.68 -17.05 24.23
N GLN A 37 15.54 -17.34 25.53
CA GLN A 37 15.47 -16.29 26.55
C GLN A 37 16.84 -15.66 26.77
N ALA A 38 17.91 -16.45 26.85
CA ALA A 38 19.28 -15.94 26.92
C ALA A 38 19.65 -15.14 25.66
N TYR A 39 19.29 -15.65 24.48
CA TYR A 39 19.50 -14.96 23.21
C TYR A 39 18.85 -13.56 23.18
N LEU A 40 17.56 -13.46 23.55
CA LEU A 40 16.84 -12.19 23.55
C LEU A 40 17.35 -11.21 24.64
N ALA A 41 17.87 -11.73 25.75
CA ALA A 41 18.45 -10.89 26.80
C ALA A 41 19.80 -10.29 26.39
N ALA A 42 20.54 -10.95 25.51
CA ALA A 42 21.86 -10.56 25.03
C ALA A 42 21.87 -10.05 23.58
N ILE A 43 20.68 -9.73 23.02
CA ILE A 43 20.56 -9.36 21.60
C ILE A 43 21.32 -8.05 21.32
N THR A 44 22.18 -8.09 20.32
CA THR A 44 22.90 -6.91 19.84
C THR A 44 22.09 -6.15 18.79
N PRO A 45 22.41 -4.88 18.49
CA PRO A 45 21.76 -4.12 17.41
C PRO A 45 21.84 -4.82 16.03
N ASP A 46 22.97 -5.47 15.73
CA ASP A 46 23.14 -6.16 14.45
C ASP A 46 22.32 -7.46 14.39
N GLU A 47 22.23 -8.16 15.51
CA GLU A 47 21.37 -9.34 15.60
C GLU A 47 19.87 -8.98 15.53
N LEU A 48 19.50 -7.82 16.07
CA LEU A 48 18.14 -7.30 15.95
C LEU A 48 17.80 -6.93 14.49
N LYS A 49 18.76 -6.39 13.73
CA LYS A 49 18.61 -6.20 12.27
C LYS A 49 18.42 -7.54 11.54
N ALA A 50 19.25 -8.54 11.88
CA ALA A 50 19.13 -9.87 11.29
C ALA A 50 17.78 -10.54 11.60
N LEU A 51 17.21 -10.30 12.79
CA LEU A 51 15.85 -10.73 13.12
C LEU A 51 14.79 -9.98 12.33
N ALA A 52 14.97 -8.67 12.12
CA ALA A 52 14.05 -7.85 11.34
C ALA A 52 13.99 -8.32 9.88
N GLU A 53 15.11 -8.72 9.28
CA GLU A 53 15.16 -9.30 7.92
C GLU A 53 14.25 -10.53 7.75
N LEU A 54 14.05 -11.33 8.80
CA LEU A 54 13.22 -12.53 8.74
C LEU A 54 11.71 -12.26 8.80
N VAL A 55 11.31 -11.05 9.14
CA VAL A 55 9.90 -10.67 9.31
C VAL A 55 9.43 -9.65 8.27
N VAL A 56 10.35 -9.00 7.57
CA VAL A 56 10.03 -8.12 6.43
C VAL A 56 9.66 -8.96 5.21
N VAL A 57 8.66 -8.51 4.45
CA VAL A 57 8.20 -9.16 3.21
C VAL A 57 8.52 -8.26 2.03
N PRO A 58 9.71 -8.38 1.41
CA PRO A 58 10.12 -7.52 0.30
C PRO A 58 9.52 -8.00 -1.03
N GLU A 59 8.18 -7.99 -1.17
CA GLU A 59 7.52 -8.35 -2.42
C GLU A 59 7.21 -7.08 -3.23
N SER A 60 7.84 -6.94 -4.40
CA SER A 60 7.60 -5.86 -5.34
C SER A 60 7.82 -6.34 -6.78
N TRP A 61 7.38 -5.56 -7.77
CA TRP A 61 7.65 -5.77 -9.19
C TRP A 61 7.66 -4.44 -9.94
N MET A 62 8.29 -4.45 -11.12
CA MET A 62 8.41 -3.27 -11.98
C MET A 62 7.03 -2.78 -12.43
N PHE A 63 6.83 -1.47 -12.39
CA PHE A 63 5.60 -0.79 -12.80
C PHE A 63 4.32 -1.30 -12.10
N ARG A 64 4.41 -1.68 -10.84
CA ARG A 64 3.24 -2.01 -10.03
C ARG A 64 2.29 -0.80 -9.97
N ASP A 65 1.05 -0.96 -10.46
CA ASP A 65 0.06 0.11 -10.65
C ASP A 65 0.57 1.21 -11.61
N GLN A 66 0.67 0.85 -12.87
CA GLN A 66 1.28 1.64 -13.95
C GLN A 66 0.81 3.10 -14.01
N GLN A 67 -0.45 3.39 -13.62
CA GLN A 67 -1.00 4.74 -13.64
C GLN A 67 -0.32 5.69 -12.64
N ALA A 68 0.28 5.17 -11.57
CA ALA A 68 1.05 5.97 -10.62
C ALA A 68 2.26 6.63 -11.33
N PHE A 69 3.00 5.87 -12.13
CA PHE A 69 4.19 6.37 -12.83
C PHE A 69 3.82 7.38 -13.94
N ALA A 70 2.70 7.18 -14.63
CA ALA A 70 2.17 8.19 -15.57
C ALA A 70 1.80 9.50 -14.86
N ALA A 71 1.28 9.42 -13.62
CA ALA A 71 0.98 10.60 -12.82
C ALA A 71 2.27 11.30 -12.35
N VAL A 72 3.31 10.56 -11.96
CA VAL A 72 4.64 11.09 -11.65
C VAL A 72 5.20 11.89 -12.82
N VAL A 73 5.20 11.30 -14.02
CA VAL A 73 5.70 11.96 -15.23
C VAL A 73 5.00 13.28 -15.47
N ARG A 74 3.66 13.30 -15.42
CA ARG A 74 2.89 14.55 -15.59
C ARG A 74 3.24 15.60 -14.55
N PHE A 75 3.33 15.20 -13.30
CA PHE A 75 3.63 16.11 -12.19
C PHE A 75 5.03 16.68 -12.30
N VAL A 76 6.05 15.84 -12.54
CA VAL A 76 7.44 16.29 -12.68
C VAL A 76 7.59 17.21 -13.89
N SER A 77 7.03 16.82 -15.05
CA SER A 77 7.10 17.66 -16.25
C SER A 77 6.47 19.04 -16.06
N ALA A 78 5.32 19.13 -15.39
CA ALA A 78 4.68 20.40 -15.06
C ALA A 78 5.60 21.26 -14.14
N ARG A 79 6.16 20.67 -13.10
CA ARG A 79 7.06 21.34 -12.16
C ARG A 79 8.32 21.89 -12.82
N LEU A 80 8.92 21.13 -13.72
CA LEU A 80 10.13 21.54 -14.45
C LEU A 80 9.81 22.65 -15.47
N ALA A 81 8.61 22.63 -16.07
CA ALA A 81 8.16 23.69 -16.97
C ALA A 81 7.88 25.00 -16.23
N GLU A 82 7.30 24.94 -15.02
CA GLU A 82 7.02 26.10 -14.17
C GLU A 82 8.29 26.75 -13.59
N ALA A 83 9.30 25.94 -13.26
CA ALA A 83 10.54 26.41 -12.65
C ALA A 83 11.77 25.73 -13.31
N PRO A 84 12.25 26.26 -14.45
CA PRO A 84 13.44 25.75 -15.12
C PRO A 84 14.66 25.74 -14.19
N GLY A 85 15.35 24.60 -14.13
CA GLY A 85 16.52 24.41 -13.24
C GLY A 85 16.16 23.89 -11.83
N ARG A 86 14.88 23.73 -11.48
CA ARG A 86 14.46 23.03 -10.27
C ARG A 86 14.80 21.54 -10.39
N VAL A 87 15.17 20.94 -9.27
CA VAL A 87 15.34 19.48 -9.14
C VAL A 87 14.16 18.92 -8.35
N ALA A 88 13.37 18.04 -8.97
CA ALA A 88 12.26 17.37 -8.29
C ALA A 88 12.80 16.26 -7.39
N ARG A 89 12.39 16.26 -6.14
CA ARG A 89 12.85 15.30 -5.12
C ARG A 89 11.79 14.24 -4.88
N ILE A 90 12.17 13.00 -5.03
CA ILE A 90 11.29 11.83 -4.95
C ILE A 90 11.82 10.88 -3.89
N LEU A 91 10.96 10.43 -2.97
CA LEU A 91 11.28 9.38 -2.00
C LEU A 91 10.38 8.16 -2.22
N SER A 92 10.98 6.99 -2.30
CA SER A 92 10.31 5.69 -2.28
C SER A 92 10.65 4.98 -0.97
N ILE A 93 9.63 4.72 -0.13
CA ILE A 93 9.78 4.08 1.19
C ILE A 93 8.52 3.28 1.58
N PRO A 94 8.59 1.95 1.75
CA PRO A 94 9.75 1.08 1.50
C PRO A 94 9.98 0.85 0.01
N CYS A 95 11.23 0.64 -0.39
CA CYS A 95 11.58 0.46 -1.80
C CYS A 95 11.83 -1.01 -2.20
N ALA A 96 11.79 -1.94 -1.26
CA ALA A 96 12.09 -3.36 -1.46
C ALA A 96 13.40 -3.59 -2.25
N GLY A 97 13.37 -4.40 -3.29
CA GLY A 97 14.51 -4.66 -4.17
C GLY A 97 14.80 -3.58 -5.22
N GLY A 98 14.21 -2.38 -5.08
CA GLY A 98 14.44 -1.25 -6.00
C GLY A 98 13.49 -1.22 -7.20
N GLU A 99 12.53 -2.13 -7.29
CA GLU A 99 11.61 -2.21 -8.42
C GLU A 99 10.80 -0.92 -8.60
N GLU A 100 10.34 -0.32 -7.51
CA GLU A 100 9.54 0.91 -7.54
C GLU A 100 10.37 2.14 -7.93
N PRO A 101 11.51 2.47 -7.27
CA PRO A 101 12.30 3.64 -7.64
C PRO A 101 12.91 3.51 -9.03
N TYR A 102 13.27 2.31 -9.50
CA TYR A 102 13.70 2.12 -10.88
C TYR A 102 12.56 2.30 -11.89
N SER A 103 11.34 1.91 -11.55
CA SER A 103 10.17 2.19 -12.40
C SER A 103 9.91 3.70 -12.53
N ILE A 104 10.14 4.47 -11.46
CA ILE A 104 10.09 5.93 -11.50
C ILE A 104 11.17 6.47 -12.46
N ALA A 105 12.42 6.01 -12.29
CA ALA A 105 13.54 6.44 -13.13
C ALA A 105 13.29 6.13 -14.61
N MET A 106 12.82 4.92 -14.93
CA MET A 106 12.49 4.50 -16.30
C MET A 106 11.35 5.34 -16.89
N ALA A 107 10.27 5.57 -16.16
CA ALA A 107 9.15 6.37 -16.63
C ALA A 107 9.55 7.81 -16.95
N LEU A 108 10.38 8.41 -16.12
CA LEU A 108 10.91 9.76 -16.33
C LEU A 108 11.88 9.81 -17.52
N ALA A 109 12.74 8.82 -17.68
CA ALA A 109 13.65 8.70 -18.82
C ALA A 109 12.89 8.53 -20.14
N ASP A 110 11.87 7.66 -20.19
CA ASP A 110 11.00 7.47 -21.35
C ASP A 110 10.23 8.74 -21.73
N ALA A 111 9.94 9.60 -20.76
CA ALA A 111 9.32 10.91 -20.97
C ALA A 111 10.32 12.03 -21.36
N GLY A 112 11.60 11.71 -21.47
CA GLY A 112 12.63 12.68 -21.84
C GLY A 112 13.05 13.63 -20.72
N VAL A 113 12.71 13.33 -19.45
CA VAL A 113 13.18 14.12 -18.30
C VAL A 113 14.69 13.93 -18.13
N PRO A 114 15.48 15.03 -18.10
CA PRO A 114 16.94 14.92 -17.94
C PRO A 114 17.30 14.26 -16.60
N PRO A 115 18.34 13.39 -16.55
CA PRO A 115 18.74 12.68 -15.31
C PRO A 115 19.00 13.62 -14.12
N GLY A 116 19.63 14.79 -14.37
CA GLY A 116 19.92 15.77 -13.32
C GLY A 116 18.72 16.58 -12.83
N ALA A 117 17.56 16.47 -13.49
CA ALA A 117 16.34 17.20 -13.10
C ALA A 117 15.57 16.51 -11.97
N THR A 118 15.97 15.30 -11.58
CA THR A 118 15.32 14.56 -10.49
C THR A 118 16.35 13.96 -9.55
N LEU A 119 16.00 13.89 -8.25
CA LEU A 119 16.73 13.16 -7.22
C LEU A 119 15.79 12.10 -6.65
N ILE A 120 16.12 10.83 -6.87
CA ILE A 120 15.34 9.69 -6.40
C ILE A 120 16.06 9.05 -5.22
N GLU A 121 15.50 9.20 -4.04
CA GLU A 121 15.98 8.59 -2.80
C GLU A 121 15.08 7.37 -2.51
N ALA A 122 15.68 6.25 -2.16
CA ALA A 122 14.99 4.98 -1.93
C ALA A 122 15.44 4.38 -0.60
N VAL A 123 14.49 4.09 0.28
CA VAL A 123 14.75 3.64 1.65
C VAL A 123 14.03 2.32 1.91
N ASP A 124 14.72 1.38 2.52
CA ASP A 124 14.11 0.14 3.01
C ASP A 124 14.76 -0.29 4.33
N LEU A 125 14.03 -1.05 5.12
CA LEU A 125 14.52 -1.64 6.37
C LEU A 125 15.49 -2.80 6.10
N SER A 126 15.26 -3.55 5.00
CA SER A 126 16.01 -4.74 4.63
C SER A 126 17.28 -4.39 3.84
N GLU A 127 18.46 -4.60 4.45
CA GLU A 127 19.74 -4.46 3.76
C GLU A 127 19.89 -5.52 2.66
N ALA A 128 19.35 -6.72 2.85
CA ALA A 128 19.38 -7.76 1.83
C ALA A 128 18.58 -7.35 0.57
N ALA A 129 17.45 -6.66 0.74
CA ALA A 129 16.68 -6.10 -0.37
C ALA A 129 17.45 -4.95 -1.06
N LEU A 130 18.06 -4.06 -0.29
CA LEU A 130 18.87 -2.95 -0.80
C LEU A 130 20.13 -3.43 -1.55
N ALA A 131 20.77 -4.50 -1.09
CA ALA A 131 21.90 -5.09 -1.80
C ALA A 131 21.49 -5.57 -3.20
N ARG A 132 20.31 -6.20 -3.35
CA ARG A 132 19.75 -6.56 -4.66
C ARG A 132 19.43 -5.33 -5.50
N ALA A 133 18.81 -4.31 -4.87
CA ALA A 133 18.49 -3.05 -5.54
C ALA A 133 19.76 -2.38 -6.13
N ARG A 134 20.82 -2.27 -5.35
CA ARG A 134 22.12 -1.71 -5.81
C ARG A 134 22.76 -2.53 -6.92
N GLN A 135 22.60 -3.86 -6.89
CA GLN A 135 23.04 -4.72 -7.98
C GLN A 135 22.22 -4.47 -9.25
N GLY A 136 20.95 -4.16 -9.12
CA GLY A 136 20.02 -3.91 -10.23
C GLY A 136 19.77 -5.15 -11.09
N ARG A 137 19.87 -6.36 -10.50
CA ARG A 137 19.61 -7.65 -11.17
C ARG A 137 18.28 -8.23 -10.74
N TYR A 138 17.49 -8.66 -11.72
CA TYR A 138 16.13 -9.10 -11.51
C TYR A 138 15.82 -10.37 -12.28
N THR A 139 15.13 -11.29 -11.62
CA THR A 139 14.57 -12.47 -12.26
C THR A 139 13.26 -12.13 -12.99
N ARG A 140 12.71 -13.08 -13.75
CA ARG A 140 11.41 -12.95 -14.43
C ARG A 140 10.28 -12.50 -13.49
N ASN A 141 10.35 -12.84 -12.22
CA ASN A 141 9.31 -12.52 -11.23
C ASN A 141 9.14 -11.03 -10.94
N ALA A 142 10.16 -10.22 -11.22
CA ALA A 142 10.09 -8.76 -11.11
C ALA A 142 9.34 -8.11 -12.30
N PHE A 143 9.03 -8.85 -13.36
CA PHE A 143 8.39 -8.36 -14.58
C PHE A 143 7.01 -8.98 -14.69
N ARG A 144 5.99 -8.23 -14.27
CA ARG A 144 4.59 -8.66 -14.29
C ARG A 144 3.77 -7.69 -15.16
N GLY A 145 2.68 -8.18 -15.74
CA GLY A 145 1.80 -7.37 -16.59
C GLY A 145 1.87 -7.75 -18.06
N ALA A 146 0.98 -7.15 -18.87
CA ALA A 146 0.87 -7.46 -20.29
C ALA A 146 1.93 -6.74 -21.14
N ASP A 147 2.32 -5.52 -20.76
CA ASP A 147 3.36 -4.74 -21.44
C ASP A 147 4.68 -4.84 -20.69
N LEU A 148 5.63 -5.49 -21.32
CA LEU A 148 7.01 -5.62 -20.84
C LEU A 148 8.01 -4.90 -21.74
N SER A 149 7.57 -4.03 -22.63
CA SER A 149 8.42 -3.31 -23.58
C SER A 149 9.52 -2.47 -22.89
N PHE A 150 9.26 -1.97 -21.69
CA PHE A 150 10.23 -1.27 -20.86
C PHE A 150 11.46 -2.15 -20.53
N ARG A 151 11.28 -3.47 -20.41
CA ARG A 151 12.38 -4.39 -20.13
C ARG A 151 13.40 -4.42 -21.28
N GLU A 152 12.94 -4.40 -22.51
CA GLU A 152 13.80 -4.39 -23.69
C GLU A 152 14.56 -3.06 -23.83
N ARG A 153 13.94 -1.94 -23.37
CA ARG A 153 14.57 -0.61 -23.45
C ARG A 153 15.59 -0.35 -22.35
N HIS A 154 15.36 -0.91 -21.16
CA HIS A 154 16.10 -0.49 -19.96
C HIS A 154 16.91 -1.60 -19.30
N PHE A 155 16.84 -2.82 -19.79
CA PHE A 155 17.56 -3.95 -19.22
C PHE A 155 18.33 -4.73 -20.31
N SER A 156 19.45 -5.31 -19.90
CA SER A 156 20.20 -6.29 -20.68
C SER A 156 20.02 -7.68 -20.05
N ALA A 157 19.83 -8.72 -20.87
CA ALA A 157 19.76 -10.09 -20.39
C ALA A 157 21.14 -10.57 -19.93
N VAL A 158 21.20 -11.17 -18.74
CA VAL A 158 22.43 -11.74 -18.16
C VAL A 158 22.08 -13.14 -17.61
N GLY A 159 22.32 -14.16 -18.41
CA GLY A 159 21.89 -15.52 -18.10
C GLY A 159 20.37 -15.63 -17.99
N THR A 160 19.88 -16.03 -16.82
CA THR A 160 18.43 -16.13 -16.52
C THR A 160 17.84 -14.86 -15.90
N GLU A 161 18.66 -13.82 -15.73
CA GLU A 161 18.30 -12.56 -15.09
C GLU A 161 18.38 -11.39 -16.07
N TYR A 162 17.94 -10.22 -15.61
CA TYR A 162 17.96 -8.97 -16.35
C TYR A 162 18.67 -7.91 -15.51
N GLN A 163 19.67 -7.28 -16.08
CA GLN A 163 20.46 -6.19 -15.48
C GLN A 163 19.91 -4.85 -15.95
N ILE A 164 19.52 -3.98 -15.04
CA ILE A 164 19.14 -2.59 -15.39
C ILE A 164 20.38 -1.82 -15.91
N HIS A 165 20.17 -0.93 -16.88
CA HIS A 165 21.24 -0.14 -17.44
C HIS A 165 21.86 0.81 -16.41
N ASP A 166 23.17 0.96 -16.44
CA ASP A 166 23.93 1.77 -15.47
C ASP A 166 23.49 3.23 -15.40
N ALA A 167 23.08 3.80 -16.54
CA ALA A 167 22.57 5.16 -16.60
C ALA A 167 21.32 5.39 -15.72
N LEU A 168 20.46 4.38 -15.58
CA LEU A 168 19.30 4.43 -14.68
C LEU A 168 19.67 4.03 -13.26
N ARG A 169 20.59 3.04 -13.12
CA ARG A 169 21.06 2.60 -11.81
C ARG A 169 21.69 3.74 -11.02
N GLY A 170 22.44 4.61 -11.70
CA GLY A 170 23.08 5.79 -11.09
C GLY A 170 22.12 6.92 -10.70
N GLN A 171 20.84 6.87 -11.11
CA GLN A 171 19.85 7.89 -10.77
C GLN A 171 19.15 7.66 -9.42
N VAL A 172 19.30 6.50 -8.81
CA VAL A 172 18.63 6.12 -7.56
C VAL A 172 19.66 5.95 -6.45
N SER A 173 19.44 6.66 -5.35
CA SER A 173 20.25 6.55 -4.13
C SER A 173 19.54 5.66 -3.10
N PHE A 174 20.18 4.55 -2.73
CA PHE A 174 19.64 3.57 -1.78
C PHE A 174 20.25 3.72 -0.40
N SER A 175 19.41 3.80 0.65
CA SER A 175 19.84 3.83 2.04
C SER A 175 18.98 2.92 2.93
N GLN A 176 19.63 2.31 3.93
CA GLN A 176 18.90 1.57 4.96
C GLN A 176 18.26 2.53 5.93
N GLY A 177 16.98 2.32 6.25
CA GLY A 177 16.26 3.16 7.20
C GLY A 177 14.88 2.64 7.55
N ASN A 178 14.35 3.18 8.65
CA ASN A 178 12.98 2.95 9.09
C ASN A 178 12.21 4.27 8.97
N LEU A 179 11.05 4.27 8.31
CA LEU A 179 10.17 5.44 8.22
C LEU A 179 9.90 6.06 9.59
N LEU A 180 9.74 5.23 10.62
CA LEU A 180 9.44 5.69 11.98
C LEU A 180 10.62 6.40 12.67
N GLU A 181 11.85 6.23 12.17
CA GLU A 181 13.07 6.81 12.71
C GLU A 181 13.59 8.02 11.92
N ILE A 182 13.00 8.32 10.74
CA ILE A 182 13.43 9.47 9.91
C ILE A 182 13.30 10.77 10.72
N ASP A 183 14.36 11.58 10.70
CA ASP A 183 14.31 12.95 11.22
C ASP A 183 13.50 13.84 10.27
N THR A 184 12.26 14.11 10.68
CA THR A 184 11.33 14.91 9.89
C THR A 184 11.60 16.40 10.01
N TYR A 185 12.26 16.88 11.07
CA TYR A 185 12.54 18.31 11.24
C TYR A 185 13.62 18.79 10.27
N ALA A 186 14.67 17.98 10.07
CA ALA A 186 15.70 18.27 9.08
C ALA A 186 15.23 18.09 7.64
N SER A 187 14.09 17.44 7.42
CA SER A 187 13.60 17.03 6.10
C SER A 187 12.17 17.51 5.81
N ALA A 188 11.62 18.45 6.59
CA ALA A 188 10.25 18.94 6.42
C ALA A 188 10.04 19.58 5.05
N GLY A 189 9.00 19.17 4.33
CA GLY A 189 8.68 19.65 2.99
C GLY A 189 9.73 19.38 1.92
N ARG A 190 10.64 18.42 2.19
CA ARG A 190 11.80 18.15 1.32
C ARG A 190 11.42 17.50 -0.02
N TYR A 191 10.36 16.69 -0.04
CA TYR A 191 10.02 15.87 -1.19
C TYR A 191 8.82 16.41 -1.94
N ASP A 192 8.93 16.52 -3.27
CA ASP A 192 7.83 16.84 -4.17
C ASP A 192 6.92 15.62 -4.37
N ILE A 193 7.48 14.41 -4.28
CA ILE A 193 6.77 13.15 -4.46
C ILE A 193 7.20 12.17 -3.38
N LEU A 194 6.23 11.52 -2.75
CA LEU A 194 6.42 10.37 -1.87
C LEU A 194 5.71 9.14 -2.41
N PHE A 195 6.43 8.02 -2.44
CA PHE A 195 5.85 6.70 -2.58
C PHE A 195 5.90 6.00 -1.22
N CYS A 196 4.74 5.69 -0.66
CA CYS A 196 4.64 4.83 0.52
C CYS A 196 3.52 3.83 0.26
N ARG A 197 3.91 2.67 -0.25
CA ARG A 197 2.97 1.68 -0.77
C ARG A 197 3.20 0.32 -0.13
N ASN A 198 2.10 -0.31 0.29
CA ASN A 198 2.10 -1.66 0.84
C ASN A 198 2.97 -1.82 2.12
N LEU A 199 3.04 -0.76 2.93
CA LEU A 199 3.71 -0.73 4.23
C LEU A 199 2.70 -0.66 5.38
N LEU A 200 1.72 0.26 5.30
CA LEU A 200 0.79 0.52 6.40
C LEU A 200 -0.10 -0.70 6.71
N ILE A 201 -0.30 -1.56 5.71
CA ILE A 201 -1.02 -2.83 5.88
C ILE A 201 -0.38 -3.78 6.91
N TYR A 202 0.86 -3.53 7.30
CA TYR A 202 1.59 -4.30 8.32
C TYR A 202 1.65 -3.60 9.68
N PHE A 203 1.11 -2.39 9.80
CA PHE A 203 1.12 -1.60 11.02
C PHE A 203 -0.20 -1.71 11.79
N ASN A 204 -0.16 -1.48 13.09
CA ASN A 204 -1.35 -1.19 13.87
C ASN A 204 -1.76 0.28 13.70
N ASP A 205 -2.94 0.66 14.20
CA ASP A 205 -3.48 2.02 14.02
C ASP A 205 -2.57 3.11 14.59
N ALA A 206 -1.97 2.91 15.75
CA ALA A 206 -1.08 3.90 16.36
C ALA A 206 0.20 4.11 15.53
N THR A 207 0.80 3.02 15.05
CA THR A 207 1.97 3.06 14.19
C THR A 207 1.62 3.66 12.82
N THR A 208 0.45 3.32 12.27
CA THR A 208 -0.06 3.89 11.02
C THR A 208 -0.21 5.41 11.14
N ALA A 209 -0.82 5.89 12.21
CA ALA A 209 -0.96 7.33 12.46
C ALA A 209 0.42 8.03 12.56
N ALA A 210 1.36 7.43 13.30
CA ALA A 210 2.72 7.97 13.44
C ALA A 210 3.46 8.02 12.08
N ALA A 211 3.36 6.95 11.28
CA ALA A 211 3.96 6.87 9.94
C ALA A 211 3.37 7.93 8.99
N ILE A 212 2.03 8.05 8.94
CA ILE A 212 1.37 9.04 8.09
C ILE A 212 1.72 10.47 8.50
N ASN A 213 1.81 10.76 9.80
CA ASN A 213 2.24 12.07 10.28
C ASN A 213 3.67 12.41 9.83
N LYS A 214 4.58 11.44 9.85
CA LYS A 214 5.95 11.63 9.32
C LYS A 214 5.94 11.90 7.82
N LEU A 215 5.19 11.11 7.03
CA LEU A 215 5.05 11.33 5.58
C LEU A 215 4.44 12.69 5.29
N HIS A 216 3.46 13.13 6.08
CA HIS A 216 2.86 14.46 5.94
C HIS A 216 3.90 15.57 6.15
N LEU A 217 4.80 15.44 7.12
CA LEU A 217 5.88 16.41 7.35
C LEU A 217 6.94 16.39 6.24
N LEU A 218 7.29 15.21 5.70
CA LEU A 218 8.29 15.07 4.64
C LEU A 218 7.83 15.61 3.29
N LEU A 219 6.54 15.53 2.99
CA LEU A 219 5.96 15.97 1.73
C LEU A 219 5.90 17.49 1.67
N ALA A 220 6.22 18.09 0.52
CA ALA A 220 5.94 19.50 0.23
C ALA A 220 4.42 19.77 0.25
N ASP A 221 4.01 21.00 0.54
CA ASP A 221 2.58 21.34 0.68
C ASP A 221 1.80 21.13 -0.62
N ASP A 222 2.45 21.32 -1.74
CA ASP A 222 1.92 21.09 -3.09
C ASP A 222 2.42 19.77 -3.72
N GLY A 223 2.99 18.88 -2.90
CA GLY A 223 3.51 17.59 -3.30
C GLY A 223 2.45 16.49 -3.48
N LEU A 224 2.86 15.38 -4.05
CA LEU A 224 2.02 14.19 -4.24
C LEU A 224 2.53 13.00 -3.44
N LEU A 225 1.59 12.29 -2.81
CA LEU A 225 1.84 11.00 -2.18
C LEU A 225 1.15 9.89 -2.98
N PHE A 226 1.85 8.80 -3.25
CA PHE A 226 1.32 7.60 -3.87
C PHE A 226 1.24 6.48 -2.81
N ALA A 227 0.06 5.93 -2.62
CA ALA A 227 -0.24 4.87 -1.66
C ALA A 227 -0.55 3.53 -2.34
N GLY A 228 -0.57 2.45 -1.60
CA GLY A 228 -1.24 1.22 -2.04
C GLY A 228 -2.75 1.39 -1.96
N TYR A 229 -3.49 0.70 -2.83
CA TYR A 229 -4.97 0.80 -2.89
C TYR A 229 -5.63 0.63 -1.51
N ALA A 230 -5.23 -0.41 -0.76
CA ALA A 230 -5.79 -0.72 0.55
C ALA A 230 -5.44 0.32 1.64
N GLU A 231 -4.48 1.20 1.38
CA GLU A 231 -3.96 2.18 2.35
C GLU A 231 -4.59 3.56 2.19
N VAL A 232 -5.19 3.85 1.02
CA VAL A 232 -5.83 5.14 0.73
C VAL A 232 -6.79 5.61 1.84
N PRO A 233 -7.68 4.75 2.40
CA PRO A 233 -8.56 5.16 3.48
C PRO A 233 -7.83 5.59 4.75
N ALA A 234 -6.68 4.97 5.06
CA ALA A 234 -5.87 5.38 6.22
C ALA A 234 -5.28 6.77 6.01
N PHE A 235 -4.71 7.05 4.85
CA PHE A 235 -4.21 8.39 4.51
C PHE A 235 -5.31 9.46 4.56
N CYS A 236 -6.52 9.16 4.07
CA CYS A 236 -7.65 10.10 4.10
C CYS A 236 -8.07 10.46 5.54
N ARG A 237 -8.00 9.51 6.47
CA ARG A 237 -8.28 9.79 7.90
C ARG A 237 -7.23 10.69 8.56
N HIS A 238 -6.06 10.83 7.96
CA HIS A 238 -4.91 11.56 8.51
C HIS A 238 -4.47 12.75 7.65
N GLY A 239 -5.41 13.47 7.03
CA GLY A 239 -5.15 14.76 6.42
C GLY A 239 -4.67 14.71 4.97
N PHE A 240 -4.98 13.63 4.23
CA PHE A 240 -4.77 13.54 2.79
C PHE A 240 -6.09 13.45 2.04
N THR A 241 -6.10 13.95 0.80
CA THR A 241 -7.25 13.87 -0.11
C THR A 241 -6.85 13.13 -1.37
N PRO A 242 -7.63 12.12 -1.83
CA PRO A 242 -7.33 11.39 -3.05
C PRO A 242 -7.58 12.29 -4.28
N LEU A 243 -6.66 12.21 -5.24
CA LEU A 243 -6.78 12.90 -6.51
C LEU A 243 -7.61 12.06 -7.50
N ARG A 244 -8.29 12.75 -8.41
CA ARG A 244 -9.10 12.11 -9.48
C ARG A 244 -8.20 11.56 -10.60
N THR A 245 -7.30 10.65 -10.25
CA THR A 245 -6.41 9.94 -11.18
C THR A 245 -6.66 8.43 -11.05
N PRO A 246 -7.59 7.87 -11.85
CA PRO A 246 -7.98 6.47 -11.71
C PRO A 246 -6.78 5.53 -11.77
N GLY A 247 -6.68 4.62 -10.80
CA GLY A 247 -5.63 3.60 -10.72
C GLY A 247 -4.24 4.09 -10.30
N ALA A 248 -4.06 5.40 -10.05
CA ALA A 248 -2.78 5.95 -9.58
C ALA A 248 -2.65 5.96 -8.05
N PHE A 249 -3.77 5.97 -7.32
CA PHE A 249 -3.82 6.08 -5.85
C PHE A 249 -3.00 7.25 -5.31
N ALA A 250 -3.04 8.35 -6.07
CA ALA A 250 -2.36 9.59 -5.75
C ALA A 250 -3.18 10.42 -4.76
N LEU A 251 -2.49 11.01 -3.78
CA LEU A 251 -3.06 11.83 -2.72
C LEU A 251 -2.29 13.15 -2.63
N ALA A 252 -3.00 14.20 -2.19
CA ALA A 252 -2.40 15.48 -1.82
C ALA A 252 -2.72 15.79 -0.36
N LYS A 253 -1.95 16.67 0.26
CA LYS A 253 -2.31 17.18 1.60
C LYS A 253 -3.66 17.88 1.55
N LEU A 254 -4.47 17.68 2.57
CA LEU A 254 -5.70 18.44 2.76
C LEU A 254 -5.29 19.89 3.06
N SER A 255 -5.43 20.77 2.07
CA SER A 255 -5.18 22.20 2.26
C SER A 255 -6.20 22.73 3.25
N GLY A 256 -5.76 23.38 4.32
CA GLY A 256 -6.64 24.00 5.32
C GLY A 256 -7.48 25.19 4.82
N THR A 257 -7.42 25.48 3.54
CA THR A 257 -8.29 26.40 2.83
C THR A 257 -9.28 25.56 2.04
N GLU A 258 -10.52 25.50 2.48
CA GLU A 258 -11.62 25.10 1.61
C GLU A 258 -11.46 25.83 0.28
N PRO A 259 -11.48 25.13 -0.86
CA PRO A 259 -11.59 25.82 -2.13
C PRO A 259 -12.93 26.58 -2.07
N ALA A 260 -12.87 27.91 -2.08
CA ALA A 260 -14.07 28.73 -2.18
C ALA A 260 -14.95 28.12 -3.28
N PRO A 261 -16.26 27.91 -3.03
CA PRO A 261 -17.13 27.31 -4.01
C PRO A 261 -16.97 28.11 -5.29
N ARG A 262 -16.50 27.48 -6.35
CA ARG A 262 -16.39 28.11 -7.66
C ARG A 262 -17.78 28.62 -7.97
N SER A 263 -17.95 29.94 -7.92
CA SER A 263 -19.17 30.60 -8.35
C SER A 263 -19.54 30.03 -9.72
N PRO A 264 -20.78 29.59 -9.91
CA PRO A 264 -21.21 29.14 -11.22
C PRO A 264 -20.94 30.30 -12.21
N LEU A 265 -20.27 29.98 -13.30
CA LEU A 265 -20.05 30.85 -14.43
C LEU A 265 -21.34 31.65 -14.63
N GLN A 266 -21.22 32.98 -14.53
CA GLN A 266 -22.33 33.90 -14.84
C GLN A 266 -22.84 33.52 -16.24
N ALA A 267 -23.99 32.93 -16.30
CA ALA A 267 -24.72 32.74 -17.53
C ALA A 267 -25.08 34.13 -18.04
N ALA A 268 -24.82 34.37 -19.30
CA ALA A 268 -25.20 35.58 -20.02
C ALA A 268 -26.69 35.90 -19.78
N PRO A 269 -27.05 37.21 -19.69
CA PRO A 269 -28.43 37.59 -19.37
C PRO A 269 -29.40 37.11 -20.46
N PRO A 270 -30.51 36.48 -20.09
CA PRO A 270 -31.53 36.09 -21.05
C PRO A 270 -32.24 37.32 -21.60
N ARG A 271 -32.39 37.37 -22.92
CA ARG A 271 -33.23 38.33 -23.64
C ARG A 271 -34.65 38.34 -23.07
N ALA A 272 -35.15 39.58 -22.83
CA ALA A 272 -36.50 39.85 -22.38
C ALA A 272 -37.56 39.20 -23.27
N THR A 273 -38.42 38.39 -22.70
CA THR A 273 -39.71 37.99 -23.27
C THR A 273 -40.83 38.36 -22.31
N ARG A 274 -41.69 39.13 -22.83
CA ARG A 274 -43.02 39.63 -22.55
C ARG A 274 -43.84 38.90 -21.45
N ALA A 275 -44.33 39.67 -20.50
CA ALA A 275 -45.20 39.27 -19.40
C ALA A 275 -46.55 38.71 -19.87
N LEU A 276 -47.03 37.69 -19.13
CA LEU A 276 -48.42 37.24 -19.07
C LEU A 276 -48.89 37.11 -17.60
N PRO A 277 -50.16 37.13 -17.29
CA PRO A 277 -50.67 37.72 -16.06
C PRO A 277 -50.67 36.74 -14.83
N ARG A 278 -50.63 37.37 -13.70
CA ARG A 278 -50.60 36.94 -12.32
C ARG A 278 -51.81 36.12 -11.94
N ALA A 279 -51.64 34.87 -11.48
CA ALA A 279 -52.61 34.11 -10.72
C ALA A 279 -52.25 34.09 -9.22
N ALA A 280 -53.26 34.11 -8.37
CA ALA A 280 -53.18 34.29 -6.93
C ALA A 280 -52.49 33.13 -6.16
N PRO A 281 -52.00 33.38 -4.91
CA PRO A 281 -51.17 32.41 -4.21
C PRO A 281 -51.98 31.27 -3.55
N ALA A 282 -51.60 30.04 -3.82
CA ALA A 282 -52.04 28.89 -3.06
C ALA A 282 -51.13 28.67 -1.82
N ALA A 283 -51.74 28.32 -0.70
CA ALA A 283 -51.11 28.17 0.60
C ALA A 283 -49.97 27.14 0.63
N LEU A 284 -48.81 27.58 1.16
CA LEU A 284 -47.68 26.72 1.44
C LEU A 284 -47.97 25.79 2.63
N SER A 285 -48.16 24.49 2.35
CA SER A 285 -48.11 23.47 3.39
C SER A 285 -46.66 23.29 3.83
N ALA A 286 -46.42 23.39 5.13
CA ALA A 286 -45.10 23.22 5.74
C ALA A 286 -44.50 21.85 5.45
N ARG A 287 -43.34 21.81 4.84
CA ARG A 287 -42.51 20.61 4.78
C ARG A 287 -42.02 20.27 6.18
N PRO A 288 -42.09 19.00 6.62
CA PRO A 288 -41.53 18.60 7.90
C PRO A 288 -40.00 18.76 7.88
N ARG A 289 -39.50 19.36 8.95
CA ARG A 289 -38.06 19.54 9.25
C ARG A 289 -37.43 18.15 9.33
N PRO A 290 -36.27 17.91 8.67
CA PRO A 290 -35.56 16.62 8.81
C PRO A 290 -35.20 16.43 10.27
N ALA A 291 -35.52 15.24 10.79
CA ALA A 291 -35.13 14.80 12.12
C ALA A 291 -33.59 14.79 12.24
N PRO A 292 -33.00 15.03 13.43
CA PRO A 292 -31.57 14.91 13.62
C PRO A 292 -31.13 13.48 13.29
N PRO A 293 -29.91 13.31 12.75
CA PRO A 293 -29.43 11.98 12.39
C PRO A 293 -29.46 11.09 13.64
N ALA A 294 -30.14 9.97 13.51
CA ALA A 294 -30.16 8.95 14.55
C ALA A 294 -28.70 8.53 14.82
N VAL A 295 -28.32 8.51 16.09
CA VAL A 295 -27.08 7.89 16.56
C VAL A 295 -27.13 6.45 16.08
N ILE A 296 -26.35 6.15 15.03
CA ILE A 296 -26.19 4.80 14.49
C ILE A 296 -25.51 4.02 15.62
N LYS A 297 -26.24 3.13 16.29
CA LYS A 297 -25.64 2.08 17.12
C LYS A 297 -24.60 1.42 16.24
N ALA A 298 -23.36 1.32 16.73
CA ALA A 298 -22.28 0.62 16.04
C ALA A 298 -22.83 -0.77 15.65
N ALA A 299 -22.93 -0.99 14.33
CA ALA A 299 -23.43 -2.27 13.83
C ALA A 299 -22.41 -3.35 14.22
N ASP A 300 -22.89 -4.49 14.68
CA ASP A 300 -22.06 -5.62 15.05
C ASP A 300 -21.17 -6.02 13.84
N PRO A 301 -19.83 -6.04 13.99
CA PRO A 301 -18.91 -6.40 12.89
C PRO A 301 -19.23 -7.76 12.27
N GLN A 302 -19.67 -8.73 13.06
CA GLN A 302 -20.03 -10.05 12.55
C GLN A 302 -21.30 -10.00 11.68
N LEU A 303 -22.28 -9.20 12.07
CA LEU A 303 -23.51 -9.02 11.28
C LEU A 303 -23.21 -8.31 9.95
N LEU A 304 -22.33 -7.33 9.96
CA LEU A 304 -21.87 -6.64 8.73
C LEU A 304 -21.12 -7.58 7.80
N LEU A 305 -20.28 -8.49 8.32
CA LEU A 305 -19.60 -9.50 7.50
C LEU A 305 -20.57 -10.50 6.88
N GLN A 306 -21.57 -10.96 7.62
CA GLN A 306 -22.63 -11.82 7.09
C GLN A 306 -23.43 -11.11 5.98
N GLN A 307 -23.76 -9.84 6.19
CA GLN A 307 -24.44 -9.02 5.19
C GLN A 307 -23.57 -8.83 3.94
N ALA A 308 -22.27 -8.58 4.11
CA ALA A 308 -21.33 -8.47 3.00
C ALA A 308 -21.26 -9.76 2.19
N GLY A 309 -21.26 -10.94 2.85
CA GLY A 309 -21.31 -12.23 2.18
C GLY A 309 -22.60 -12.40 1.37
N GLN A 310 -23.75 -12.09 1.95
CA GLN A 310 -25.04 -12.16 1.22
C GLN A 310 -25.11 -11.24 0.01
N LEU A 311 -24.58 -10.02 0.11
CA LEU A 311 -24.51 -9.07 -1.00
C LEU A 311 -23.57 -9.57 -2.10
N ALA A 312 -22.45 -10.21 -1.73
CA ALA A 312 -21.53 -10.84 -2.67
C ALA A 312 -22.21 -11.98 -3.43
N ASP A 313 -22.96 -12.83 -2.75
CA ASP A 313 -23.73 -13.95 -3.35
C ASP A 313 -24.83 -13.44 -4.31
N GLN A 314 -25.38 -12.26 -4.08
CA GLN A 314 -26.34 -11.58 -4.93
C GLN A 314 -25.70 -10.86 -6.13
N GLY A 315 -24.36 -10.81 -6.18
CA GLY A 315 -23.61 -10.11 -7.22
C GLY A 315 -23.47 -8.60 -7.02
N ASP A 316 -23.96 -8.05 -5.89
CA ASP A 316 -23.74 -6.63 -5.53
C ASP A 316 -22.38 -6.46 -4.85
N TYR A 317 -21.33 -6.58 -5.64
CA TYR A 317 -19.95 -6.49 -5.17
C TYR A 317 -19.59 -5.12 -4.60
N SER A 318 -20.28 -4.06 -5.04
CA SER A 318 -20.05 -2.69 -4.55
C SER A 318 -20.58 -2.50 -3.13
N ALA A 319 -21.81 -2.93 -2.89
CA ALA A 319 -22.40 -2.88 -1.56
C ALA A 319 -21.68 -3.82 -0.57
N ALA A 320 -21.29 -5.03 -1.05
CA ALA A 320 -20.49 -5.98 -0.27
C ALA A 320 -19.14 -5.37 0.18
N ALA A 321 -18.43 -4.72 -0.75
CA ALA A 321 -17.16 -4.06 -0.43
C ALA A 321 -17.34 -2.91 0.58
N SER A 322 -18.42 -2.13 0.44
CA SER A 322 -18.75 -1.06 1.39
C SER A 322 -19.04 -1.60 2.80
N ALA A 323 -19.74 -2.73 2.90
CA ALA A 323 -19.99 -3.40 4.17
C ALA A 323 -18.70 -3.92 4.82
N CYS A 324 -17.80 -4.53 4.05
CA CYS A 324 -16.47 -4.94 4.54
C CYS A 324 -15.65 -3.75 5.04
N GLN A 325 -15.68 -2.62 4.32
CA GLN A 325 -15.00 -1.39 4.74
C GLN A 325 -15.57 -0.82 6.04
N ALA A 326 -16.89 -0.91 6.23
CA ALA A 326 -17.52 -0.52 7.49
C ALA A 326 -17.05 -1.41 8.67
N VAL A 327 -16.87 -2.72 8.44
CA VAL A 327 -16.24 -3.61 9.43
C VAL A 327 -14.83 -3.13 9.77
N LEU A 328 -14.00 -2.86 8.76
CA LEU A 328 -12.62 -2.40 8.97
C LEU A 328 -12.52 -1.02 9.63
N THR A 329 -13.60 -0.25 9.67
CA THR A 329 -13.67 1.01 10.43
C THR A 329 -13.77 0.75 11.93
N THR A 330 -14.43 -0.34 12.34
CA THR A 330 -14.63 -0.72 13.74
C THR A 330 -13.64 -1.78 14.23
N ASP A 331 -13.22 -2.67 13.34
CA ASP A 331 -12.24 -3.73 13.55
C ASP A 331 -11.20 -3.75 12.40
N PRO A 332 -10.17 -2.90 12.47
CA PRO A 332 -9.15 -2.79 11.41
C PRO A 332 -8.32 -4.06 11.17
N ASP A 333 -8.33 -4.99 12.13
CA ASP A 333 -7.58 -6.23 12.07
C ASP A 333 -8.46 -7.45 11.72
N SER A 334 -9.68 -7.23 11.23
CA SER A 334 -10.58 -8.29 10.78
C SER A 334 -10.02 -9.03 9.56
N ALA A 335 -9.45 -10.21 9.78
CA ALA A 335 -8.91 -11.06 8.71
C ALA A 335 -10.00 -11.48 7.72
N ASP A 336 -11.21 -11.78 8.22
CA ASP A 336 -12.35 -12.20 7.38
C ASP A 336 -12.82 -11.07 6.45
N ALA A 337 -12.80 -9.81 6.92
CA ALA A 337 -13.12 -8.67 6.07
C ALA A 337 -12.10 -8.50 4.94
N TYR A 338 -10.82 -8.65 5.22
CA TYR A 338 -9.77 -8.64 4.19
C TYR A 338 -9.90 -9.82 3.23
N TYR A 339 -10.22 -11.01 3.73
CA TYR A 339 -10.43 -12.17 2.86
C TYR A 339 -11.57 -11.92 1.87
N LEU A 340 -12.71 -11.43 2.35
CA LEU A 340 -13.88 -11.14 1.52
C LEU A 340 -13.60 -10.01 0.51
N LEU A 341 -12.90 -8.94 0.90
CA LEU A 341 -12.45 -7.88 -0.02
C LEU A 341 -11.55 -8.43 -1.12
N GLY A 342 -10.70 -9.41 -0.81
CA GLY A 342 -9.89 -10.12 -1.79
C GLY A 342 -10.76 -10.85 -2.82
N LEU A 343 -11.76 -11.62 -2.38
CA LEU A 343 -12.70 -12.33 -3.28
C LEU A 343 -13.47 -11.33 -4.17
N LEU A 344 -14.00 -10.25 -3.60
CA LEU A 344 -14.72 -9.23 -4.35
C LEU A 344 -13.83 -8.55 -5.40
N SER A 345 -12.56 -8.34 -5.07
CA SER A 345 -11.59 -7.76 -6.00
C SER A 345 -11.28 -8.71 -7.16
N GLU A 346 -11.19 -10.00 -6.91
CA GLU A 346 -11.01 -11.01 -7.94
C GLU A 346 -12.24 -11.09 -8.86
N CYS A 347 -13.46 -11.17 -8.30
CA CYS A 347 -14.71 -11.17 -9.05
C CYS A 347 -14.88 -9.92 -9.94
N THR A 348 -14.28 -8.80 -9.55
CA THR A 348 -14.30 -7.55 -10.34
C THR A 348 -13.10 -7.39 -11.27
N GLY A 349 -12.32 -8.45 -11.51
CA GLY A 349 -11.20 -8.48 -12.44
C GLY A 349 -9.95 -7.71 -11.97
N LYS A 350 -9.72 -7.62 -10.66
CA LYS A 350 -8.59 -6.91 -10.06
C LYS A 350 -7.68 -7.86 -9.25
N PRO A 351 -7.04 -8.86 -9.87
CA PRO A 351 -6.30 -9.91 -9.15
C PRO A 351 -5.11 -9.37 -8.35
N GLY A 352 -4.47 -8.28 -8.79
CA GLY A 352 -3.40 -7.65 -8.03
C GLY A 352 -3.87 -7.11 -6.67
N VAL A 353 -5.05 -6.44 -6.66
CA VAL A 353 -5.70 -5.91 -5.45
C VAL A 353 -6.18 -7.05 -4.56
N ALA A 354 -6.76 -8.11 -5.15
CA ALA A 354 -7.16 -9.31 -4.42
C ALA A 354 -5.97 -9.91 -3.65
N GLY A 355 -4.81 -10.02 -4.30
CA GLY A 355 -3.59 -10.52 -3.68
C GLY A 355 -3.12 -9.67 -2.49
N GLU A 356 -3.31 -8.35 -2.52
CA GLU A 356 -2.98 -7.48 -1.37
C GLU A 356 -3.87 -7.76 -0.16
N TYR A 357 -5.16 -7.86 -0.39
CA TYR A 357 -6.11 -8.18 0.67
C TYR A 357 -5.87 -9.58 1.26
N TRP A 358 -5.61 -10.59 0.45
CA TRP A 358 -5.31 -11.93 0.94
C TRP A 358 -3.97 -12.00 1.68
N ARG A 359 -2.96 -11.21 1.27
CA ARG A 359 -1.71 -11.09 2.04
C ARG A 359 -1.95 -10.47 3.41
N ARG A 360 -2.76 -9.40 3.48
CA ARG A 360 -3.16 -8.81 4.77
C ARG A 360 -3.92 -9.82 5.63
N CYS A 361 -4.88 -10.54 5.06
CA CYS A 361 -5.60 -11.61 5.76
C CYS A 361 -4.63 -12.66 6.31
N ALA A 362 -3.73 -13.21 5.48
CA ALA A 362 -2.76 -14.24 5.88
C ALA A 362 -1.68 -13.72 6.84
N TYR A 363 -1.46 -12.40 6.91
CA TYR A 363 -0.61 -11.76 7.89
C TYR A 363 -1.30 -11.66 9.25
N LEU A 364 -2.55 -11.20 9.29
CA LEU A 364 -3.35 -11.08 10.51
C LEU A 364 -3.68 -12.46 11.10
N GLN A 365 -4.05 -13.39 10.23
CA GLN A 365 -4.36 -14.76 10.57
C GLN A 365 -3.50 -15.75 9.75
N PRO A 366 -2.29 -16.09 10.24
CA PRO A 366 -1.34 -16.93 9.50
C PRO A 366 -1.83 -18.34 9.15
N ASP A 367 -2.89 -18.80 9.79
CA ASP A 367 -3.56 -20.09 9.57
C ASP A 367 -4.92 -19.95 8.85
N HIS A 368 -5.16 -18.82 8.19
CA HIS A 368 -6.33 -18.65 7.32
C HIS A 368 -6.12 -19.47 6.03
N TYR A 369 -6.66 -20.69 6.05
CA TYR A 369 -6.46 -21.69 5.00
C TYR A 369 -6.85 -21.17 3.61
N GLU A 370 -8.03 -20.59 3.51
CA GLU A 370 -8.63 -20.13 2.25
C GLU A 370 -7.79 -19.00 1.62
N ALA A 371 -7.30 -18.05 2.41
CA ALA A 371 -6.42 -16.98 1.92
C ALA A 371 -5.08 -17.52 1.41
N LEU A 372 -4.51 -18.54 2.09
CA LEU A 372 -3.29 -19.21 1.63
C LEU A 372 -3.50 -19.93 0.31
N CYS A 373 -4.66 -20.56 0.10
CA CYS A 373 -5.02 -21.21 -1.16
C CYS A 373 -5.14 -20.20 -2.31
N GLN A 374 -5.81 -19.07 -2.08
CA GLN A 374 -5.96 -18.00 -3.06
C GLN A 374 -4.61 -17.38 -3.43
N LEU A 375 -3.75 -17.13 -2.45
CA LEU A 375 -2.39 -16.64 -2.70
C LEU A 375 -1.53 -17.64 -3.48
N ALA A 376 -1.69 -18.94 -3.23
CA ALA A 376 -0.99 -19.98 -3.98
C ALA A 376 -1.44 -20.01 -5.45
N LEU A 377 -2.75 -19.92 -5.70
CA LEU A 377 -3.32 -19.85 -7.04
C LEU A 377 -2.85 -18.59 -7.77
N LEU A 378 -2.86 -17.45 -7.09
CA LEU A 378 -2.38 -16.17 -7.65
C LEU A 378 -0.90 -16.24 -8.00
N ALA A 379 -0.07 -16.86 -7.16
CA ALA A 379 1.35 -17.05 -7.43
C ALA A 379 1.59 -17.98 -8.62
N GLU A 380 0.79 -19.02 -8.78
CA GLU A 380 0.85 -19.96 -9.91
C GLU A 380 0.48 -19.27 -11.22
N THR A 381 -0.64 -18.55 -11.26
CA THR A 381 -1.06 -17.78 -12.44
C THR A 381 -0.07 -16.67 -12.79
N GLY A 382 0.63 -16.11 -11.79
CA GLY A 382 1.71 -15.16 -11.96
C GLY A 382 3.06 -15.78 -12.36
N GLY A 383 3.14 -17.11 -12.56
CA GLY A 383 4.35 -17.82 -12.98
C GLY A 383 5.39 -18.02 -11.85
N ASN A 384 5.04 -17.76 -10.60
CA ASN A 384 5.94 -17.97 -9.45
C ASN A 384 5.70 -19.33 -8.79
N ALA A 385 6.17 -20.40 -9.46
CA ALA A 385 5.97 -21.78 -8.99
C ALA A 385 6.55 -22.04 -7.59
N ALA A 386 7.71 -21.46 -7.26
CA ALA A 386 8.34 -21.65 -5.95
C ALA A 386 7.50 -21.05 -4.82
N GLN A 387 6.94 -19.85 -5.03
CA GLN A 387 6.05 -19.22 -4.06
C GLN A 387 4.72 -19.97 -3.94
N ALA A 388 4.16 -20.40 -5.07
CA ALA A 388 2.93 -21.20 -5.09
C ALA A 388 3.10 -22.50 -4.28
N GLU A 389 4.20 -23.22 -4.47
CA GLU A 389 4.49 -24.44 -3.73
C GLU A 389 4.67 -24.18 -2.23
N SER A 390 5.41 -23.15 -1.85
CA SER A 390 5.58 -22.76 -0.44
C SER A 390 4.24 -22.46 0.25
N LEU A 391 3.35 -21.73 -0.45
CA LEU A 391 2.01 -21.39 0.05
C LEU A 391 1.11 -22.64 0.14
N ARG A 392 1.16 -23.55 -0.84
CA ARG A 392 0.44 -24.84 -0.78
C ARG A 392 0.88 -25.69 0.40
N GLN A 393 2.18 -25.82 0.62
CA GLN A 393 2.71 -26.55 1.78
C GLN A 393 2.28 -25.93 3.10
N ARG A 394 2.22 -24.61 3.16
CA ARG A 394 1.70 -23.89 4.33
C ARG A 394 0.21 -24.17 4.52
N ALA A 395 -0.60 -24.08 3.47
CA ALA A 395 -2.03 -24.42 3.50
C ALA A 395 -2.27 -25.87 3.92
N ALA A 396 -1.52 -26.84 3.37
CA ALA A 396 -1.61 -28.24 3.74
C ALA A 396 -1.34 -28.47 5.24
N ARG A 397 -0.33 -27.83 5.81
CA ARG A 397 -0.04 -27.90 7.27
C ARG A 397 -1.17 -27.31 8.12
N VAL A 398 -1.83 -26.25 7.65
CA VAL A 398 -2.99 -25.67 8.33
C VAL A 398 -4.17 -26.63 8.30
N TYR A 399 -4.43 -27.23 7.14
CA TYR A 399 -5.50 -28.21 6.96
C TYR A 399 -5.33 -29.42 7.87
N SER A 400 -4.16 -30.05 7.88
CA SER A 400 -3.87 -31.22 8.75
C SER A 400 -4.13 -30.90 10.23
N ARG A 401 -3.72 -29.72 10.71
CA ARG A 401 -3.98 -29.30 12.10
C ARG A 401 -5.47 -29.05 12.39
N ARG A 402 -6.27 -28.62 11.41
CA ARG A 402 -7.72 -28.48 11.56
C ARG A 402 -8.42 -29.84 11.70
N ASP A 403 -7.98 -30.84 10.94
CA ASP A 403 -8.53 -32.22 11.00
C ASP A 403 -8.17 -32.92 12.31
N GLU A 404 -6.93 -32.76 12.80
CA GLU A 404 -6.52 -33.30 14.12
C GLU A 404 -7.38 -32.67 15.26
N ARG A 405 -7.69 -31.41 15.22
CA ARG A 405 -8.57 -30.75 16.21
C ARG A 405 -10.03 -31.17 16.12
N LYS A 406 -10.52 -31.59 14.96
CA LYS A 406 -11.87 -32.16 14.78
C LYS A 406 -11.96 -33.59 15.24
N ALA A 407 -10.87 -34.37 15.13
CA ALA A 407 -10.82 -35.74 15.56
C ALA A 407 -10.72 -35.92 17.09
N VAL A 408 -10.36 -34.86 17.83
CA VAL A 408 -10.21 -34.82 19.30
C VAL A 408 -11.47 -34.26 19.99
N ARG A 409 -12.47 -33.80 19.25
CA ARG A 409 -13.78 -33.39 19.74
C ARG A 409 -14.85 -34.43 19.39
#